data_798e90f39f91c20bdfd4a09caf4a3281
#
_entry.id   798e90f39f91c20bdfd4a09caf4a3281
#
_cell.length_a   1.000
_cell.length_b   1.000
_cell.length_c   1.000
_cell.angle_alpha   90.00
_cell.angle_beta   90.00
_cell.angle_gamma   90.00
#
_symmetry.space_group_name_H-M   'P 1'
#
loop_
_entity.id
_entity.type
_entity.pdbx_description
1 polymer ?
#
loop_
_entity_poly.entity_id
_entity_poly.type
_entity_poly.pdbx_seq_one_letter_code
_entity_poly.pdbx_strand_id
1 'polypeptide(L)'
;DNVSDYLGVNKSYLSSIFNKDMGISIVDYIHDKRISNACYLLANTDFSISEVADYIGYFDTSYFIRIFKTLVKMTPLKYRESLSRR
;
A
#
# COMPACT_ATOMS: atom_id res chain seq x y z
N ASP A 1 10.44 -10.56 3.93
CA ASP A 1 9.54 -9.89 3.60
C ASP A 1 9.64 -8.48 3.77
N ASN A 2 9.14 -7.87 3.00
CA ASN A 2 9.39 -6.58 2.94
C ASN A 2 8.85 -5.79 4.03
N VAL A 3 7.79 -6.08 4.59
CA VAL A 3 7.31 -5.30 5.67
C VAL A 3 8.17 -5.53 6.85
N SER A 4 8.53 -6.72 7.12
CA SER A 4 9.39 -7.02 8.17
C SER A 4 10.71 -6.42 8.01
N ASP A 5 11.26 -6.51 6.84
CA ASP A 5 12.53 -5.94 6.60
C ASP A 5 12.49 -4.50 6.78
N TYR A 6 11.50 -3.91 6.37
CA TYR A 6 11.30 -2.61 6.39
C TYR A 6 11.19 -2.13 7.72
N LEU A 7 10.47 -2.85 8.49
CA LEU A 7 10.34 -2.52 9.77
C LEU A 7 11.46 -3.08 10.46
N GLY A 8 12.21 -3.80 9.77
CA GLY A 8 13.35 -4.43 10.21
C GLY A 8 13.75 -4.19 11.54
N VAL A 9 13.22 -3.42 12.10
CA VAL A 9 13.63 -3.04 13.29
C VAL A 9 12.77 -3.66 14.22
N ASN A 10 12.13 -3.02 14.93
CA ASN A 10 11.51 -3.47 16.06
C ASN A 10 10.05 -3.22 15.89
N LYS A 11 9.33 -4.23 15.62
CA LYS A 11 7.94 -4.14 15.43
C LYS A 11 7.23 -3.58 16.63
N SER A 12 7.63 -3.97 17.80
CA SER A 12 7.03 -3.47 19.02
C SER A 12 7.23 -1.99 19.16
N TYR A 13 8.42 -1.56 18.84
CA TYR A 13 8.76 -0.15 18.95
C TYR A 13 7.89 0.67 18.01
N LEU A 14 7.78 0.22 16.76
CA LEU A 14 6.97 0.92 15.80
C LEU A 14 5.51 0.94 16.18
N SER A 15 5.03 -0.18 16.66
CA SER A 15 3.66 -0.27 17.08
C SER A 15 3.37 0.69 18.21
N SER A 16 4.30 0.78 19.13
CA SER A 16 4.15 1.67 20.27
C SER A 16 4.10 3.12 19.83
N ILE A 17 4.98 3.48 18.94
CA ILE A 17 5.01 4.83 18.42
C ILE A 17 3.74 5.19 17.70
N PHE A 18 3.33 4.35 16.78
CA PHE A 18 2.14 4.64 16.01
C PHE A 18 0.90 4.68 16.86
N ASN A 19 0.79 3.81 17.81
CA ASN A 19 -0.40 3.78 18.64
C ASN A 19 -0.43 4.89 19.66
N LYS A 20 0.70 5.28 20.15
CA LYS A 20 0.73 6.28 21.18
C LYS A 20 0.91 7.68 20.67
N ASP A 21 1.83 7.83 19.78
CA ASP A 21 2.17 9.17 19.31
C ASP A 21 1.52 9.59 18.01
N MET A 22 1.39 8.65 17.12
CA MET A 22 0.89 9.01 15.81
C MET A 22 -0.60 8.77 15.66
N GLY A 23 -1.16 8.01 16.56
CA GLY A 23 -2.59 7.75 16.49
C GLY A 23 -2.99 6.79 15.40
N ILE A 24 -2.06 6.05 14.84
CA ILE A 24 -2.41 5.05 13.84
C ILE A 24 -1.89 3.69 14.29
N SER A 25 -2.58 2.65 13.86
CA SER A 25 -2.19 1.31 14.25
C SER A 25 -1.11 0.81 13.32
N ILE A 26 -0.44 -0.26 13.73
CA ILE A 26 0.57 -0.87 12.89
C ILE A 26 -0.08 -1.45 11.65
N VAL A 27 -1.32 -1.89 11.75
CA VAL A 27 -2.04 -2.43 10.60
C VAL A 27 -2.26 -1.33 9.56
N ASP A 28 -2.66 -0.16 10.02
CA ASP A 28 -2.87 0.97 9.11
C ASP A 28 -1.55 1.37 8.46
N TYR A 29 -0.48 1.32 9.21
CA TYR A 29 0.83 1.63 8.68
C TYR A 29 1.21 0.65 7.56
N ILE A 30 0.95 -0.63 7.79
CA ILE A 30 1.25 -1.64 6.79
C ILE A 30 0.46 -1.41 5.52
N HIS A 31 -0.82 -1.10 5.64
CA HIS A 31 -1.64 -0.82 4.47
C HIS A 31 -1.11 0.41 3.74
N ASP A 32 -0.74 1.42 4.50
CA ASP A 32 -0.22 2.64 3.90
C ASP A 32 1.04 2.37 3.10
N LYS A 33 1.93 1.55 3.63
CA LYS A 33 3.16 1.22 2.92
C LYS A 33 2.90 0.36 1.70
N ARG A 34 1.99 -0.59 1.81
CA ARG A 34 1.65 -1.42 0.67
C ARG A 34 1.04 -0.58 -0.45
N ILE A 35 0.19 0.36 -0.09
CA ILE A 35 -0.45 1.21 -1.09
C ILE A 35 0.57 2.16 -1.73
N SER A 36 1.54 2.65 -0.96
CA SER A 36 2.60 3.46 -1.53
C SER A 36 3.37 2.67 -2.57
N ASN A 37 3.66 1.40 -2.27
CA ASN A 37 4.36 0.55 -3.21
C ASN A 37 3.49 0.29 -4.44
N ALA A 38 2.19 0.16 -4.25
CA ALA A 38 1.28 -0.03 -5.37
C ALA A 38 1.32 1.18 -6.30
N CYS A 39 1.33 2.37 -5.72
CA CYS A 39 1.41 3.58 -6.53
C CYS A 39 2.68 3.58 -7.38
N TYR A 40 3.78 3.18 -6.78
CA TYR A 40 5.04 3.10 -7.51
C TYR A 40 4.95 2.12 -8.68
N LEU A 41 4.39 0.94 -8.42
CA LEU A 41 4.26 -0.08 -9.47
C LEU A 41 3.30 0.36 -10.57
N LEU A 42 2.21 1.01 -10.19
CA LEU A 42 1.25 1.48 -11.17
C LEU A 42 1.88 2.54 -12.08
N ALA A 43 2.75 3.34 -11.53
CA ALA A 43 3.40 4.40 -12.29
C ALA A 43 4.57 3.92 -13.13
N ASN A 44 5.23 2.88 -12.70
CA ASN A 44 6.50 2.49 -13.30
C ASN A 44 6.53 1.12 -13.97
N THR A 45 5.44 0.41 -13.99
CA THR A 45 5.39 -0.90 -14.64
C THR A 45 4.10 -1.06 -15.43
N ASP A 46 4.03 -2.13 -16.19
CA ASP A 46 2.83 -2.48 -16.92
C ASP A 46 2.07 -3.59 -16.23
N PHE A 47 2.37 -3.84 -14.98
CA PHE A 47 1.68 -4.88 -14.24
C PHE A 47 0.16 -4.62 -14.27
N SER A 48 -0.61 -5.67 -14.36
CA SER A 48 -2.04 -5.52 -14.25
C SER A 48 -2.39 -5.17 -12.81
N ILE A 49 -3.58 -4.72 -12.59
CA ILE A 49 -4.02 -4.37 -11.24
C ILE A 49 -3.92 -5.60 -10.33
N SER A 50 -4.28 -6.75 -10.84
CA SER A 50 -4.20 -7.98 -10.10
C SER A 50 -2.75 -8.33 -9.75
N GLU A 51 -1.85 -8.12 -10.70
CA GLU A 51 -0.44 -8.38 -10.46
C GLU A 51 0.13 -7.45 -9.40
N VAL A 52 -0.28 -6.21 -9.42
CA VAL A 52 0.17 -5.25 -8.41
C VAL A 52 -0.31 -5.72 -7.04
N ALA A 53 -1.58 -6.08 -6.94
CA ALA A 53 -2.14 -6.53 -5.67
C ALA A 53 -1.34 -7.70 -5.11
N ASP A 54 -1.08 -8.65 -5.96
CA ASP A 54 -0.36 -9.84 -5.59
C ASP A 54 1.06 -9.52 -5.13
N TYR A 55 1.73 -8.71 -5.89
CA TYR A 55 3.11 -8.36 -5.62
C TYR A 55 3.27 -7.66 -4.27
N ILE A 56 2.34 -6.82 -3.91
CA ILE A 56 2.46 -6.07 -2.67
C ILE A 56 1.83 -6.78 -1.47
N GLY A 57 1.31 -7.97 -1.68
CA GLY A 57 0.87 -8.78 -0.56
C GLY A 57 -0.62 -8.89 -0.30
N TYR A 58 -1.45 -8.51 -1.25
CA TYR A 58 -2.87 -8.70 -1.09
C TYR A 58 -3.31 -9.90 -1.92
N PHE A 59 -4.02 -10.83 -1.29
CA PHE A 59 -4.47 -12.02 -2.01
C PHE A 59 -5.70 -11.73 -2.84
N ASP A 60 -6.51 -10.80 -2.41
CA ASP A 60 -7.79 -10.52 -3.06
C ASP A 60 -7.70 -9.18 -3.75
N THR A 61 -7.81 -9.18 -5.06
CA THR A 61 -7.71 -7.96 -5.85
C THR A 61 -8.82 -6.97 -5.49
N SER A 62 -10.03 -7.47 -5.23
CA SER A 62 -11.13 -6.59 -4.86
C SER A 62 -10.86 -5.88 -3.55
N TYR A 63 -10.29 -6.59 -2.61
CA TYR A 63 -9.93 -6.01 -1.33
C TYR A 63 -8.86 -4.93 -1.52
N PHE A 64 -7.86 -5.23 -2.35
CA PHE A 64 -6.81 -4.29 -2.67
C PHE A 64 -7.41 -3.01 -3.26
N ILE A 65 -8.32 -3.16 -4.21
CA ILE A 65 -8.92 -2.00 -4.86
C ILE A 65 -9.66 -1.14 -3.85
N ARG A 66 -10.35 -1.79 -2.93
CA ARG A 66 -11.10 -1.06 -1.91
C ARG A 66 -10.17 -0.28 -0.98
N ILE A 67 -9.08 -0.92 -0.54
CA ILE A 67 -8.11 -0.26 0.33
C ILE A 67 -7.44 0.90 -0.42
N PHE A 68 -7.05 0.65 -1.66
CA PHE A 68 -6.40 1.67 -2.48
C PHE A 68 -7.33 2.88 -2.62
N LYS A 69 -8.58 2.62 -2.95
CA LYS A 69 -9.54 3.70 -3.16
C LYS A 69 -9.76 4.50 -1.87
N THR A 70 -9.76 3.83 -0.75
CA THR A 70 -9.93 4.50 0.52
C THR A 70 -8.76 5.43 0.82
N LEU A 71 -7.56 4.98 0.56
CA LEU A 71 -6.36 5.75 0.91
C LEU A 71 -5.97 6.78 -0.14
N VAL A 72 -6.12 6.43 -1.39
CA VAL A 72 -5.69 7.32 -2.49
C VAL A 72 -6.82 8.15 -3.04
N LYS A 73 -8.04 7.78 -2.74
CA LYS A 73 -9.26 8.49 -3.16
C LYS A 73 -9.60 8.29 -4.63
N MET A 74 -9.02 7.29 -5.24
CA MET A 74 -9.40 6.89 -6.60
C MET A 74 -8.98 5.44 -6.79
N THR A 75 -9.53 4.78 -7.78
CA THR A 75 -9.19 3.38 -8.03
C THR A 75 -7.78 3.28 -8.59
N PRO A 76 -7.16 2.11 -8.49
CA PRO A 76 -5.82 1.94 -9.07
C PRO A 76 -5.79 2.21 -10.57
N LEU A 77 -6.80 1.80 -11.28
CA LEU A 77 -6.85 2.03 -12.71
C LEU A 77 -6.93 3.51 -13.03
N LYS A 78 -7.79 4.20 -12.31
CA LYS A 78 -7.93 5.64 -12.50
C LYS A 78 -6.64 6.35 -12.16
N TYR A 79 -5.97 5.92 -11.12
CA TYR A 79 -4.70 6.50 -10.73
C TYR A 79 -3.67 6.35 -11.86
N ARG A 80 -3.57 5.15 -12.43
CA ARG A 80 -2.64 4.91 -13.53
C ARG A 80 -2.99 5.76 -14.74
N GLU A 81 -4.27 5.87 -15.03
CA GLU A 81 -4.72 6.67 -16.16
C GLU A 81 -4.38 8.15 -15.96
N SER A 82 -4.51 8.62 -14.74
CA SER A 82 -4.23 10.02 -14.47
C SER A 82 -2.76 10.34 -14.69
N LEU A 83 -1.89 9.37 -14.46
CA LEU A 83 -0.48 9.56 -14.67
C LEU A 83 -0.15 9.61 -16.16
N SER A 84 -0.82 8.82 -16.94
CA SER A 84 -0.49 8.79 -18.35
C SER A 84 -1.01 9.99 -19.10
N ARG A 85 -1.76 10.83 -18.46
CA ARG A 85 -2.21 12.03 -19.10
C ARG A 85 -1.21 13.13 -19.04
N ARG A 86 -0.17 12.94 -18.32
CA ARG A 86 0.87 13.95 -18.27
C ARG A 86 1.83 13.90 -19.44
#